data_9e360e5f0a0f38329fa20e6a90586e96
#
_entry.id   9e360e5f0a0f38329fa20e6a90586e96
#
_cell.length_a   1.000
_cell.length_b   1.000
_cell.length_c   1.000
_cell.angle_alpha   90.00
_cell.angle_beta   90.00
_cell.angle_gamma   90.00
#
_symmetry.space_group_name_H-M   'P 1'
#
loop_
_entity.id
_entity.type
_entity.pdbx_description
1 polymer ?
#
loop_
_entity_poly.entity_id
_entity_poly.type
_entity_poly.pdbx_seq_one_letter_code
_entity_poly.pdbx_strand_id
1 'polypeptide(L)'
;NSKIEDRAIGALSNLIDDHQTMGHQFNSMDKEMSWDGYIWIFKNVNGSQNKDNYDDKVPVQIKGHIDEKEKYCNKKRITYPIALEDLEVYFRDRGVLYFEIFMSRDGKRREIFYASLFPTKLKYYLDNARKKQSKKNINITFVKVEKKSDVFYNVVKQFSNESKKQGFGHE
;
A
#
# COMPACT_ATOMS: atom_id res chain seq x y z
N ASN A 1 3.09 10.16 -14.80
CA ASN A 1 3.79 9.50 -15.88
C ASN A 1 3.60 7.99 -15.80
N SER A 2 2.97 7.40 -16.81
CA SER A 2 2.60 5.98 -16.84
C SER A 2 3.80 5.03 -16.67
N LYS A 3 4.97 5.37 -17.24
CA LYS A 3 6.18 4.54 -17.12
C LYS A 3 6.71 4.45 -15.69
N ILE A 4 6.63 5.54 -14.93
CA ILE A 4 7.06 5.55 -13.53
C ILE A 4 6.12 4.67 -12.71
N GLU A 5 4.82 4.78 -12.93
CA GLU A 5 3.82 3.96 -12.26
C GLU A 5 3.98 2.48 -12.61
N ASP A 6 4.20 2.16 -13.89
CA ASP A 6 4.41 0.78 -14.33
C ASP A 6 5.65 0.15 -13.67
N ARG A 7 6.73 0.91 -13.53
CA ARG A 7 7.94 0.44 -12.83
C ARG A 7 7.71 0.24 -11.33
N ALA A 8 6.93 1.12 -10.72
CA ALA A 8 6.56 0.98 -9.31
C ALA A 8 5.71 -0.27 -9.08
N ILE A 9 4.72 -0.48 -9.93
CA ILE A 9 3.89 -1.71 -9.92
C ILE A 9 4.78 -2.94 -10.12
N GLY A 10 5.72 -2.89 -11.06
CA GLY A 10 6.67 -3.98 -11.29
C GLY A 10 7.51 -4.32 -10.08
N ALA A 11 7.92 -3.33 -9.29
CA ALA A 11 8.68 -3.55 -8.06
C ALA A 11 7.88 -4.38 -7.04
N LEU A 12 6.58 -4.10 -6.90
CA LEU A 12 5.70 -4.87 -6.01
C LEU A 12 5.35 -6.23 -6.58
N SER A 13 5.05 -6.30 -7.88
CA SER A 13 4.66 -7.55 -8.55
C SER A 13 5.73 -8.64 -8.36
N ASN A 14 7.00 -8.28 -8.47
CA ASN A 14 8.09 -9.24 -8.28
C ASN A 14 8.10 -9.84 -6.86
N LEU A 15 7.86 -9.02 -5.84
CA LEU A 15 7.81 -9.50 -4.45
C LEU A 15 6.58 -10.39 -4.20
N ILE A 16 5.46 -10.07 -4.82
CA ILE A 16 4.22 -10.84 -4.71
C ILE A 16 4.38 -12.19 -5.41
N ASP A 17 4.88 -12.18 -6.65
CA ASP A 17 5.00 -13.39 -7.47
C ASP A 17 6.03 -14.37 -6.92
N ASP A 18 7.01 -13.88 -6.16
CA ASP A 18 7.99 -14.74 -5.48
C ASP A 18 7.41 -15.45 -4.25
N HIS A 19 6.21 -15.10 -3.81
CA HIS A 19 5.57 -15.74 -2.65
C HIS A 19 4.40 -16.62 -3.08
N GLN A 20 4.41 -17.87 -2.63
CA GLN A 20 3.43 -18.87 -3.07
C GLN A 20 2.00 -18.62 -2.61
N THR A 21 1.80 -17.83 -1.54
CA THR A 21 0.47 -17.57 -0.98
C THR A 21 -0.06 -16.18 -1.30
N MET A 22 0.56 -15.47 -2.25
CA MET A 22 0.07 -14.18 -2.72
C MET A 22 -0.15 -14.17 -4.23
N GLY A 23 -1.10 -13.36 -4.65
CA GLY A 23 -1.32 -12.98 -6.04
C GLY A 23 -1.72 -11.51 -6.09
N HIS A 24 -1.80 -10.94 -7.27
CA HIS A 24 -2.20 -9.55 -7.40
C HIS A 24 -3.09 -9.31 -8.61
N GLN A 25 -3.85 -8.25 -8.52
CA GLN A 25 -4.61 -7.68 -9.63
C GLN A 25 -4.49 -6.17 -9.53
N PHE A 26 -3.66 -5.57 -10.39
CA PHE A 26 -3.47 -4.13 -10.45
C PHE A 26 -4.09 -3.55 -11.72
N ASN A 27 -4.87 -2.49 -11.55
CA ASN A 27 -5.55 -1.82 -12.65
C ASN A 27 -4.61 -0.77 -13.24
N SER A 28 -4.19 -0.98 -14.50
CA SER A 28 -3.29 -0.05 -15.19
C SER A 28 -4.02 1.04 -15.97
N MET A 29 -5.25 0.78 -16.40
CA MET A 29 -6.00 1.64 -17.32
C MET A 29 -7.23 2.28 -16.68
N ASP A 30 -8.00 1.53 -15.91
CA ASP A 30 -9.19 2.03 -15.22
C ASP A 30 -8.94 2.05 -13.72
N LYS A 31 -8.49 3.19 -13.21
CA LYS A 31 -8.22 3.34 -11.79
C LYS A 31 -9.51 3.60 -11.03
N GLU A 32 -9.75 2.80 -10.02
CA GLU A 32 -10.80 3.09 -9.07
C GLU A 32 -10.42 4.32 -8.24
N MET A 33 -11.39 4.98 -7.63
CA MET A 33 -11.14 6.25 -6.93
C MET A 33 -10.24 6.10 -5.71
N SER A 34 -10.26 4.95 -5.05
CA SER A 34 -9.59 4.75 -3.75
C SER A 34 -8.43 3.78 -3.78
N TRP A 35 -8.25 3.00 -4.85
CA TRP A 35 -7.14 2.04 -4.92
C TRP A 35 -6.77 1.68 -6.35
N ASP A 36 -5.50 1.28 -6.51
CA ASP A 36 -4.97 0.85 -7.82
C ASP A 36 -5.18 -0.64 -8.09
N GLY A 37 -5.59 -1.40 -7.09
CA GLY A 37 -5.84 -2.83 -7.22
C GLY A 37 -5.83 -3.56 -5.91
N TYR A 38 -5.59 -4.86 -5.98
CA TYR A 38 -5.65 -5.75 -4.82
C TYR A 38 -4.46 -6.69 -4.78
N ILE A 39 -4.04 -7.04 -3.55
CA ILE A 39 -3.17 -8.18 -3.29
C ILE A 39 -4.04 -9.29 -2.70
N TRP A 40 -4.00 -10.46 -3.33
CA TRP A 40 -4.72 -11.64 -2.90
C TRP A 40 -3.87 -12.45 -1.93
N ILE A 41 -4.49 -12.98 -0.88
CA ILE A 41 -3.86 -13.88 0.07
C ILE A 41 -4.55 -15.23 -0.01
N PHE A 42 -3.76 -16.30 -0.05
CA PHE A 42 -4.26 -17.68 -0.10
C PHE A 42 -3.86 -18.43 1.17
N LYS A 43 -4.68 -19.41 1.58
CA LYS A 43 -4.53 -20.11 2.87
C LYS A 43 -3.32 -21.03 2.94
N ASN A 44 -3.02 -21.74 1.84
CA ASN A 44 -2.02 -22.80 1.82
C ASN A 44 -0.91 -22.54 0.82
N VAL A 45 0.33 -22.77 1.25
CA VAL A 45 1.52 -22.66 0.39
C VAL A 45 1.45 -23.63 -0.79
N ASN A 46 0.91 -24.83 -0.58
CA ASN A 46 0.81 -25.88 -1.59
C ASN A 46 -0.56 -25.90 -2.31
N GLY A 47 -1.43 -24.94 -1.98
CA GLY A 47 -2.74 -24.84 -2.59
C GLY A 47 -2.72 -24.08 -3.92
N SER A 48 -3.68 -24.37 -4.78
CA SER A 48 -3.86 -23.57 -5.99
C SER A 48 -4.42 -22.18 -5.65
N GLN A 49 -4.12 -21.19 -6.52
CA GLN A 49 -4.67 -19.84 -6.38
C GLN A 49 -6.11 -19.82 -6.94
N ASN A 50 -7.02 -20.48 -6.25
CA ASN A 50 -8.43 -20.56 -6.62
C ASN A 50 -9.33 -20.16 -5.45
N LYS A 51 -10.64 -20.16 -5.69
CA LYS A 51 -11.64 -19.74 -4.71
C LYS A 51 -11.61 -20.55 -3.42
N ASP A 52 -11.33 -21.85 -3.50
CA ASP A 52 -11.34 -22.73 -2.33
C ASP A 52 -10.18 -22.42 -1.37
N ASN A 53 -9.10 -21.89 -1.89
CA ASN A 53 -7.90 -21.54 -1.13
C ASN A 53 -7.78 -20.04 -0.81
N TYR A 54 -8.76 -19.27 -1.19
CA TYR A 54 -8.80 -17.82 -0.96
C TYR A 54 -8.98 -17.51 0.53
N ASP A 55 -8.17 -16.56 1.02
CA ASP A 55 -8.29 -16.07 2.40
C ASP A 55 -8.77 -14.63 2.44
N ASP A 56 -8.10 -13.73 1.71
CA ASP A 56 -8.45 -12.31 1.70
C ASP A 56 -7.92 -11.60 0.46
N LYS A 57 -8.45 -10.42 0.21
CA LYS A 57 -7.87 -9.48 -0.75
C LYS A 57 -7.66 -8.12 -0.06
N VAL A 58 -6.49 -7.56 -0.24
CA VAL A 58 -6.05 -6.32 0.40
C VAL A 58 -6.06 -5.20 -0.63
N PRO A 59 -6.86 -4.13 -0.44
CA PRO A 59 -6.82 -2.99 -1.36
C PRO A 59 -5.51 -2.23 -1.22
N VAL A 60 -4.91 -1.87 -2.35
CA VAL A 60 -3.62 -1.19 -2.37
C VAL A 60 -3.66 0.08 -3.23
N GLN A 61 -2.89 1.08 -2.80
CA GLN A 61 -2.58 2.27 -3.56
C GLN A 61 -1.08 2.32 -3.78
N ILE A 62 -0.64 2.62 -4.99
CA ILE A 62 0.77 2.61 -5.37
C ILE A 62 1.13 3.94 -6.01
N LYS A 63 2.13 4.63 -5.46
CA LYS A 63 2.70 5.85 -6.03
C LYS A 63 4.17 5.66 -6.28
N GLY A 64 4.61 5.94 -7.50
CA GLY A 64 6.02 5.87 -7.89
C GLY A 64 6.61 7.24 -8.09
N HIS A 65 7.87 7.39 -7.69
CA HIS A 65 8.64 8.63 -7.81
C HIS A 65 10.04 8.34 -8.30
N ILE A 66 10.59 9.28 -9.08
CA ILE A 66 12.02 9.27 -9.41
C ILE A 66 12.75 10.07 -8.34
N ASP A 67 13.71 9.42 -7.70
CA ASP A 67 14.54 9.99 -6.64
C ASP A 67 15.99 10.13 -7.14
N GLU A 68 16.23 11.13 -7.98
CA GLU A 68 17.54 11.36 -8.61
C GLU A 68 18.64 11.64 -7.59
N LYS A 69 18.31 12.34 -6.52
CA LYS A 69 19.26 12.75 -5.49
C LYS A 69 19.45 11.71 -4.39
N GLU A 70 18.84 10.56 -4.54
CA GLU A 70 18.91 9.47 -3.57
C GLU A 70 18.51 9.89 -2.15
N LYS A 71 17.53 10.79 -2.06
CA LYS A 71 17.07 11.34 -0.78
C LYS A 71 16.51 10.28 0.16
N TYR A 72 15.86 9.26 -0.40
CA TYR A 72 15.11 8.25 0.37
C TYR A 72 15.82 6.91 0.50
N CYS A 73 16.95 6.69 -0.19
CA CYS A 73 17.57 5.37 -0.30
C CYS A 73 18.05 4.76 1.03
N ASN A 74 18.51 5.58 1.97
CA ASN A 74 19.03 5.12 3.26
C ASN A 74 18.08 5.37 4.42
N LYS A 75 16.83 5.75 4.13
CA LYS A 75 15.85 6.04 5.17
C LYS A 75 15.05 4.80 5.51
N LYS A 76 14.83 4.58 6.80
CA LYS A 76 13.96 3.50 7.30
C LYS A 76 12.52 3.96 7.49
N ARG A 77 12.32 5.26 7.66
CA ARG A 77 11.02 5.88 7.90
C ARG A 77 11.01 7.26 7.25
N ILE A 78 9.92 7.58 6.60
CA ILE A 78 9.73 8.88 5.95
C ILE A 78 8.35 9.43 6.31
N THR A 79 8.18 10.74 6.14
CA THR A 79 6.86 11.36 6.06
C THR A 79 6.64 11.84 4.64
N TYR A 80 5.42 11.65 4.15
CA TYR A 80 5.07 12.07 2.79
C TYR A 80 3.66 12.64 2.79
N PRO A 81 3.44 13.77 2.09
CA PRO A 81 2.12 14.41 2.08
C PRO A 81 1.12 13.63 1.24
N ILE A 82 -0.07 13.42 1.78
CA ILE A 82 -1.20 12.86 1.05
C ILE A 82 -2.35 13.85 1.13
N ALA A 83 -3.07 14.01 0.02
CA ALA A 83 -4.21 14.91 -0.04
C ALA A 83 -5.29 14.49 0.96
N LEU A 84 -5.84 15.48 1.65
CA LEU A 84 -6.91 15.27 2.62
C LEU A 84 -8.13 14.58 1.99
N GLU A 85 -8.50 14.99 0.80
CA GLU A 85 -9.62 14.39 0.06
C GLU A 85 -9.40 12.90 -0.24
N ASP A 86 -8.15 12.48 -0.51
CA ASP A 86 -7.83 11.07 -0.72
C ASP A 86 -7.99 10.28 0.58
N LEU A 87 -7.53 10.83 1.71
CA LEU A 87 -7.70 10.19 3.02
C LEU A 87 -9.18 10.01 3.37
N GLU A 88 -10.03 10.96 3.00
CA GLU A 88 -11.46 10.87 3.22
C GLU A 88 -12.08 9.72 2.40
N VAL A 89 -11.64 9.56 1.15
CA VAL A 89 -12.08 8.44 0.30
C VAL A 89 -11.64 7.10 0.88
N TYR A 90 -10.38 6.99 1.30
CA TYR A 90 -9.87 5.76 1.92
C TYR A 90 -10.63 5.42 3.20
N PHE A 91 -10.98 6.43 3.99
CA PHE A 91 -11.77 6.21 5.22
C PHE A 91 -13.16 5.64 4.90
N ARG A 92 -13.85 6.19 3.89
CA ARG A 92 -15.15 5.68 3.44
C ARG A 92 -15.06 4.24 2.92
N ASP A 93 -13.96 3.89 2.27
CA ASP A 93 -13.75 2.57 1.68
C ASP A 93 -13.06 1.58 2.65
N ARG A 94 -13.02 1.91 3.94
CA ARG A 94 -12.53 1.04 5.03
C ARG A 94 -11.01 0.81 5.01
N GLY A 95 -10.27 1.73 4.45
CA GLY A 95 -8.82 1.73 4.50
C GLY A 95 -8.14 1.20 3.25
N VAL A 96 -6.83 1.35 3.21
CA VAL A 96 -5.98 0.94 2.10
C VAL A 96 -4.56 0.70 2.59
N LEU A 97 -3.87 -0.27 2.02
CA LEU A 97 -2.43 -0.44 2.19
C LEU A 97 -1.73 0.42 1.12
N TYR A 98 -1.05 1.46 1.56
CA TYR A 98 -0.50 2.49 0.68
C TYR A 98 1.00 2.32 0.54
N PHE A 99 1.49 2.34 -0.71
CA PHE A 99 2.91 2.22 -1.01
C PHE A 99 3.42 3.48 -1.72
N GLU A 100 4.53 4.03 -1.20
CA GLU A 100 5.34 5.04 -1.86
C GLU A 100 6.64 4.38 -2.29
N ILE A 101 6.95 4.42 -3.59
CA ILE A 101 8.12 3.74 -4.17
C ILE A 101 9.01 4.77 -4.83
N PHE A 102 10.25 4.84 -4.38
CA PHE A 102 11.26 5.78 -4.87
C PHE A 102 12.29 5.02 -5.69
N MET A 103 12.53 5.47 -6.91
CA MET A 103 13.36 4.74 -7.87
C MET A 103 14.44 5.66 -8.45
N SER A 104 15.61 5.10 -8.72
CA SER A 104 16.60 5.78 -9.55
C SER A 104 16.07 5.95 -10.98
N ARG A 105 16.63 6.90 -11.73
CA ARG A 105 16.20 7.20 -13.09
C ARG A 105 16.28 5.97 -14.01
N ASP A 106 17.30 5.13 -13.86
CA ASP A 106 17.46 3.88 -14.62
C ASP A 106 16.55 2.74 -14.15
N GLY A 107 15.85 2.93 -13.03
CA GLY A 107 14.93 1.94 -12.46
C GLY A 107 15.61 0.77 -11.74
N LYS A 108 16.94 0.75 -11.65
CA LYS A 108 17.68 -0.34 -10.99
C LYS A 108 17.57 -0.28 -9.48
N ARG A 109 17.55 0.92 -8.92
CA ARG A 109 17.41 1.13 -7.49
C ARG A 109 15.97 1.48 -7.17
N ARG A 110 15.35 0.71 -6.26
CA ARG A 110 13.95 0.85 -5.89
C ARG A 110 13.82 0.71 -4.38
N GLU A 111 13.24 1.72 -3.75
CA GLU A 111 12.98 1.71 -2.31
C GLU A 111 11.48 1.76 -2.08
N ILE A 112 10.96 0.79 -1.31
CA ILE A 112 9.53 0.62 -1.07
C ILE A 112 9.21 1.01 0.37
N PHE A 113 8.26 1.92 0.54
CA PHE A 113 7.74 2.34 1.83
C PHE A 113 6.25 2.08 1.88
N TYR A 114 5.72 1.72 3.05
CA TYR A 114 4.30 1.44 3.21
C TYR A 114 3.71 2.20 4.39
N ALA A 115 2.40 2.45 4.30
CA ALA A 115 1.56 2.90 5.39
C ALA A 115 0.29 2.05 5.40
N SER A 116 -0.01 1.44 6.53
CA SER A 116 -1.27 0.70 6.73
C SER A 116 -2.33 1.69 7.17
N LEU A 117 -3.12 2.18 6.23
CA LEU A 117 -4.14 3.17 6.50
C LEU A 117 -5.46 2.50 6.90
N PHE A 118 -5.52 2.06 8.16
CA PHE A 118 -6.72 1.49 8.76
C PHE A 118 -7.77 2.56 9.07
N PRO A 119 -9.05 2.21 9.19
CA PRO A 119 -10.09 3.16 9.57
C PRO A 119 -9.79 3.96 10.83
N THR A 120 -9.29 3.33 11.89
CA THR A 120 -8.95 4.02 13.14
C THR A 120 -7.82 5.03 12.95
N LYS A 121 -6.81 4.66 12.16
CA LYS A 121 -5.67 5.53 11.85
C LYS A 121 -6.08 6.70 10.96
N LEU A 122 -6.92 6.43 9.96
CA LEU A 122 -7.47 7.47 9.09
C LEU A 122 -8.32 8.46 9.87
N LYS A 123 -9.17 7.95 10.77
CA LYS A 123 -9.96 8.81 11.66
C LYS A 123 -9.08 9.73 12.48
N TYR A 124 -8.00 9.21 13.05
CA TYR A 124 -7.04 10.00 13.82
C TYR A 124 -6.43 11.14 12.95
N TYR A 125 -5.97 10.84 11.76
CA TYR A 125 -5.42 11.85 10.86
C TYR A 125 -6.46 12.89 10.46
N LEU A 126 -7.69 12.46 10.14
CA LEU A 126 -8.77 13.36 9.73
C LEU A 126 -9.23 14.28 10.88
N ASP A 127 -9.35 13.73 12.09
CA ASP A 127 -9.72 14.51 13.26
C ASP A 127 -8.64 15.56 13.59
N ASN A 128 -7.37 15.20 13.50
CA ASN A 128 -6.27 16.12 13.72
C ASN A 128 -6.23 17.22 12.66
N ALA A 129 -6.52 16.88 11.41
CA ALA A 129 -6.59 17.84 10.32
C ALA A 129 -7.68 18.89 10.55
N ARG A 130 -8.85 18.47 11.04
CA ARG A 130 -9.96 19.36 11.38
C ARG A 130 -9.57 20.31 12.52
N LYS A 131 -8.93 19.79 13.56
CA LYS A 131 -8.48 20.62 14.69
C LYS A 131 -7.47 21.67 14.29
N LYS A 132 -6.57 21.32 13.36
CA LYS A 132 -5.53 22.24 12.85
C LYS A 132 -5.99 23.07 11.68
N GLN A 133 -7.23 22.92 11.26
CA GLN A 133 -7.78 23.56 10.05
C GLN A 133 -6.94 23.33 8.81
N SER A 134 -6.33 22.16 8.72
CA SER A 134 -5.54 21.73 7.56
C SER A 134 -6.44 21.54 6.36
N LYS A 135 -6.11 22.14 5.22
CA LYS A 135 -7.03 22.21 4.09
C LYS A 135 -6.66 21.37 2.88
N LYS A 136 -5.39 20.96 2.74
CA LYS A 136 -4.94 20.30 1.50
C LYS A 136 -4.28 18.95 1.73
N ASN A 137 -3.17 18.93 2.45
CA ASN A 137 -2.35 17.73 2.59
C ASN A 137 -2.04 17.43 4.06
N ILE A 138 -1.86 16.16 4.35
CA ILE A 138 -1.45 15.69 5.67
C ILE A 138 -0.20 14.83 5.49
N ASN A 139 0.80 15.06 6.33
CA ASN A 139 2.01 14.24 6.35
C ASN A 139 1.73 12.91 7.01
N ILE A 140 1.88 11.86 6.24
CA ILE A 140 1.69 10.47 6.68
C ILE A 140 3.05 9.82 6.85
N THR A 141 3.21 9.04 7.92
CA THR A 141 4.43 8.27 8.18
C THR A 141 4.41 6.96 7.41
N PHE A 142 5.48 6.70 6.66
CA PHE A 142 5.71 5.46 5.92
C PHE A 142 6.94 4.76 6.43
N VAL A 143 6.94 3.45 6.44
CA VAL A 143 8.05 2.60 6.91
C VAL A 143 8.61 1.81 5.74
N LYS A 144 9.93 1.69 5.67
CA LYS A 144 10.60 0.93 4.61
C LYS A 144 10.27 -0.55 4.71
N VAL A 145 9.98 -1.16 3.57
CA VAL A 145 9.84 -2.61 3.42
C VAL A 145 11.13 -3.16 2.83
N GLU A 146 11.72 -4.14 3.49
CA GLU A 146 12.84 -4.89 2.88
C GLU A 146 12.34 -5.63 1.65
N LYS A 147 13.17 -5.68 0.60
CA LYS A 147 12.83 -6.31 -0.68
C LYS A 147 12.98 -7.83 -0.61
N LYS A 148 12.32 -8.43 0.37
CA LYS A 148 12.23 -9.88 0.58
C LYS A 148 10.78 -10.28 0.59
N SER A 149 10.42 -11.30 -0.17
CA SER A 149 9.03 -11.75 -0.34
C SER A 149 8.35 -12.08 0.99
N ASP A 150 9.04 -12.73 1.92
CA ASP A 150 8.50 -13.09 3.24
C ASP A 150 8.23 -11.84 4.10
N VAL A 151 9.12 -10.86 4.08
CA VAL A 151 8.95 -9.60 4.82
C VAL A 151 7.76 -8.83 4.25
N PHE A 152 7.67 -8.75 2.94
CA PHE A 152 6.56 -8.11 2.26
C PHE A 152 5.23 -8.82 2.58
N TYR A 153 5.21 -10.15 2.53
CA TYR A 153 4.03 -10.95 2.89
C TYR A 153 3.54 -10.62 4.31
N ASN A 154 4.45 -10.48 5.26
CA ASN A 154 4.09 -10.16 6.64
C ASN A 154 3.38 -8.79 6.75
N VAL A 155 3.82 -7.81 5.97
CA VAL A 155 3.14 -6.50 5.90
C VAL A 155 1.72 -6.65 5.40
N VAL A 156 1.52 -7.37 4.31
CA VAL A 156 0.21 -7.61 3.69
C VAL A 156 -0.70 -8.40 4.64
N LYS A 157 -0.17 -9.48 5.23
CA LYS A 157 -0.92 -10.34 6.14
C LYS A 157 -1.34 -9.59 7.41
N GLN A 158 -0.46 -8.77 7.96
CA GLN A 158 -0.76 -7.93 9.11
C GLN A 158 -1.90 -6.95 8.80
N PHE A 159 -1.86 -6.32 7.62
CA PHE A 159 -2.96 -5.45 7.20
C PHE A 159 -4.28 -6.21 7.12
N SER A 160 -4.29 -7.37 6.50
CA SER A 160 -5.48 -8.22 6.39
C SER A 160 -6.06 -8.56 7.76
N ASN A 161 -5.22 -9.04 8.68
CA ASN A 161 -5.65 -9.43 10.02
C ASN A 161 -6.24 -8.25 10.81
N GLU A 162 -5.59 -7.11 10.78
CA GLU A 162 -6.03 -5.91 11.50
C GLU A 162 -7.31 -5.33 10.88
N SER A 163 -7.41 -5.31 9.57
CA SER A 163 -8.62 -4.85 8.88
C SER A 163 -9.85 -5.69 9.23
N LYS A 164 -9.70 -7.00 9.34
CA LYS A 164 -10.78 -7.89 9.75
C LYS A 164 -11.24 -7.59 11.17
N LYS A 165 -10.31 -7.35 12.09
CA LYS A 165 -10.63 -6.98 13.48
C LYS A 165 -11.41 -5.67 13.55
N GLN A 166 -10.97 -4.65 12.81
CA GLN A 166 -11.64 -3.34 12.80
C GLN A 166 -13.00 -3.39 12.11
N GLY A 167 -13.13 -4.21 11.08
CA GLY A 167 -14.41 -4.42 10.39
C GLY A 167 -15.49 -4.99 11.30
N PHE A 168 -15.14 -5.95 12.14
CA PHE A 168 -16.07 -6.56 13.09
C PHE A 168 -16.45 -5.61 14.24
N GLY A 169 -15.61 -4.65 14.58
CA GLY A 169 -15.87 -3.67 15.63
C GLY A 169 -16.90 -2.61 15.25
N HIS A 170 -17.34 -2.55 14.01
CA HIS A 170 -18.30 -1.55 13.51
C HIS A 170 -19.66 -2.16 13.16
N GLU A 171 -19.82 -3.44 13.35
CA GLU A 171 -21.11 -4.10 13.26
C GLU A 171 -21.78 -4.09 14.66
#